data_bdf01e498431e3a11c09313e8fb2a30c
#
_entry.id   bdf01e498431e3a11c09313e8fb2a30c
#
_cell.length_a   1.000
_cell.length_b   1.000
_cell.length_c   1.000
_cell.angle_alpha   90.00
_cell.angle_beta   90.00
_cell.angle_gamma   90.00
#
_symmetry.space_group_name_H-M   'P 1'
#
loop_
_entity.id
_entity.type
_entity.pdbx_description
1 polymer ?
#
loop_
_entity_poly.entity_id
_entity_poly.type
_entity_poly.pdbx_seq_one_letter_code
_entity_poly.pdbx_strand_id
1 'polypeptide(L)'
;ITALENTGQIEVHDRLAAGRRGRGRPARHYVATAAARTNLQEGYSELASRALSYLSQIAGEDAVVSFAAARGRELERRYSGVVESVGKDPAARARALADALSADGYAATVREIGDGTFAVQLCQGHCPVREVAGKFNELCDAETAAFSRLLGVPVQRLATLAGGEHVCTTRSEE
;
A
#
# COMPACT_ATOMS: atom_id res chain seq x y z
N ILE A 1 0.43 23.37 -2.34
CA ILE A 1 0.90 22.60 -3.51
C ILE A 1 2.09 23.30 -4.12
N THR A 2 1.99 24.55 -4.56
CA THR A 2 3.07 25.31 -5.23
C THR A 2 4.39 25.34 -4.43
N ALA A 3 4.32 25.49 -3.11
CA ALA A 3 5.51 25.46 -2.26
C ALA A 3 6.21 24.09 -2.30
N LEU A 4 5.43 23.01 -2.29
CA LEU A 4 5.96 21.63 -2.34
C LEU A 4 6.51 21.27 -3.74
N GLU A 5 5.91 21.80 -4.82
CA GLU A 5 6.45 21.69 -6.17
C GLU A 5 7.79 22.43 -6.28
N ASN A 6 7.86 23.67 -5.79
CA ASN A 6 9.07 24.49 -5.85
C ASN A 6 10.23 23.90 -5.02
N THR A 7 9.94 23.16 -3.96
CA THR A 7 10.93 22.45 -3.15
C THR A 7 11.25 21.05 -3.67
N GLY A 8 10.64 20.63 -4.79
CA GLY A 8 10.85 19.32 -5.37
C GLY A 8 10.32 18.15 -4.52
N GLN A 9 9.40 18.43 -3.61
CA GLN A 9 8.83 17.39 -2.74
C GLN A 9 7.69 16.63 -3.40
N ILE A 10 7.00 17.25 -4.36
CA ILE A 10 5.95 16.61 -5.16
C ILE A 10 6.16 16.90 -6.64
N GLU A 11 5.69 15.98 -7.48
CA GLU A 11 5.66 16.12 -8.94
C GLU A 11 4.28 15.76 -9.51
N VAL A 12 3.96 16.31 -10.69
CA VAL A 12 2.70 16.00 -11.38
C VAL A 12 2.77 14.60 -11.98
N HIS A 13 1.72 13.81 -11.76
CA HIS A 13 1.60 12.45 -12.28
C HIS A 13 0.40 12.31 -13.21
N ASP A 14 0.66 12.29 -14.53
CA ASP A 14 -0.40 12.31 -15.55
C ASP A 14 -1.12 10.96 -15.75
N ARG A 15 -0.55 9.83 -15.28
CA ARG A 15 -1.12 8.48 -15.49
C ARG A 15 -2.41 8.19 -14.73
N LEU A 16 -2.75 8.96 -13.72
CA LEU A 16 -3.97 8.75 -12.91
C LEU A 16 -5.23 9.37 -13.51
N ALA A 17 -5.15 9.97 -14.69
CA ALA A 17 -6.26 10.67 -15.35
C ALA A 17 -7.20 9.76 -16.17
N ALA A 18 -7.23 8.44 -15.93
CA ALA A 18 -8.10 7.47 -16.63
C ALA A 18 -9.51 7.39 -16.01
N GLY A 19 -10.17 8.52 -15.77
CA GLY A 19 -11.57 8.61 -15.38
C GLY A 19 -12.38 9.37 -16.43
N ARG A 20 -13.72 9.14 -16.50
CA ARG A 20 -14.65 9.88 -17.39
C ARG A 20 -14.38 11.37 -17.28
N ARG A 21 -14.03 12.01 -18.40
CA ARG A 21 -13.83 13.46 -18.51
C ARG A 21 -15.17 14.18 -18.32
N GLY A 22 -15.41 14.68 -17.10
CA GLY A 22 -16.48 15.63 -16.84
C GLY A 22 -16.16 17.02 -17.43
N ARG A 23 -17.16 17.93 -17.52
CA ARG A 23 -16.95 19.35 -17.87
C ARG A 23 -16.14 20.02 -16.75
N GLY A 24 -14.92 20.48 -17.06
CA GLY A 24 -14.04 21.21 -16.16
C GLY A 24 -12.58 21.01 -16.51
N ARG A 25 -11.70 21.85 -15.90
CA ARG A 25 -10.24 21.68 -16.02
C ARG A 25 -9.85 20.35 -15.36
N PRO A 26 -9.08 19.47 -16.03
CA PRO A 26 -8.62 18.21 -15.41
C PRO A 26 -7.93 18.48 -14.08
N ALA A 27 -8.28 17.69 -13.06
CA ALA A 27 -7.58 17.75 -11.78
C ALA A 27 -6.13 17.27 -12.00
N ARG A 28 -5.15 18.03 -11.50
CA ARG A 28 -3.76 17.60 -11.48
C ARG A 28 -3.59 16.62 -10.34
N HIS A 29 -3.00 15.48 -10.63
CA HIS A 29 -2.59 14.49 -9.63
C HIS A 29 -1.12 14.73 -9.28
N TYR A 30 -0.79 14.61 -8.01
CA TYR A 30 0.57 14.81 -7.50
C TYR A 30 1.03 13.56 -6.76
N VAL A 31 2.30 13.24 -6.91
CA VAL A 31 2.98 12.17 -6.17
C VAL A 31 4.20 12.75 -5.45
N ALA A 32 4.52 12.20 -4.29
CA ALA A 32 5.73 12.56 -3.58
C ALA A 32 6.95 12.08 -4.36
N THR A 33 7.93 12.96 -4.56
CA THR A 33 9.20 12.61 -5.23
C THR A 33 10.03 11.66 -4.37
N ALA A 34 11.01 11.00 -5.00
CA ALA A 34 11.97 10.19 -4.27
C ALA A 34 12.71 11.02 -3.20
N ALA A 35 13.12 12.25 -3.53
CA ALA A 35 13.79 13.15 -2.60
C ALA A 35 12.95 13.50 -1.37
N ALA A 36 11.65 13.70 -1.52
CA ALA A 36 10.75 13.95 -0.38
C ALA A 36 10.67 12.75 0.58
N ARG A 37 10.80 11.54 0.03
CA ARG A 37 10.71 10.29 0.80
C ARG A 37 12.02 9.96 1.53
N THR A 38 13.16 10.31 0.93
CA THR A 38 14.50 9.98 1.43
C THR A 38 14.83 10.71 2.75
N ASN A 39 14.38 11.95 2.93
CA ASN A 39 14.78 12.80 4.06
C ASN A 39 14.26 12.38 5.44
N LEU A 40 13.35 11.40 5.55
CA LEU A 40 12.67 11.11 6.81
C LEU A 40 12.92 9.72 7.42
N GLN A 41 13.50 8.76 6.69
CA GLN A 41 13.51 7.35 7.16
C GLN A 41 14.78 6.52 6.88
N GLU A 42 15.85 7.07 6.33
CA GLU A 42 17.00 6.28 5.85
C GLU A 42 17.65 5.39 6.93
N GLY A 43 17.86 5.90 8.13
CA GLY A 43 18.58 5.15 9.18
C GLY A 43 17.81 3.94 9.71
N TYR A 44 16.49 4.05 9.91
CA TYR A 44 15.68 2.95 10.42
C TYR A 44 15.45 1.86 9.36
N SER A 45 15.27 2.25 8.11
CA SER A 45 15.10 1.30 7.00
C SER A 45 16.37 0.51 6.76
N GLU A 46 17.54 1.14 6.85
CA GLU A 46 18.83 0.46 6.74
C GLU A 46 19.01 -0.55 7.88
N LEU A 47 18.77 -0.12 9.12
CA LEU A 47 18.88 -0.99 10.29
C LEU A 47 17.94 -2.21 10.19
N ALA A 48 16.67 -1.98 9.81
CA ALA A 48 15.68 -3.05 9.63
C ALA A 48 16.10 -4.01 8.50
N SER A 49 16.60 -3.48 7.37
CA SER A 49 17.09 -4.32 6.28
C SER A 49 18.28 -5.18 6.71
N ARG A 50 19.22 -4.60 7.46
CA ARG A 50 20.37 -5.35 8.00
C ARG A 50 19.93 -6.42 9.01
N ALA A 51 18.96 -6.12 9.88
CA ALA A 51 18.43 -7.07 10.84
C ALA A 51 17.77 -8.27 10.15
N LEU A 52 16.95 -8.04 9.11
CA LEU A 52 16.34 -9.13 8.34
C LEU A 52 17.38 -9.92 7.53
N SER A 53 18.38 -9.25 6.95
CA SER A 53 19.49 -9.95 6.29
C SER A 53 20.26 -10.84 7.28
N TYR A 54 20.53 -10.35 8.47
CA TYR A 54 21.17 -11.13 9.53
C TYR A 54 20.30 -12.31 9.96
N LEU A 55 18.99 -12.09 10.14
CA LEU A 55 18.05 -13.18 10.45
C LEU A 55 18.08 -14.28 9.37
N SER A 56 18.06 -13.89 8.09
CA SER A 56 18.18 -14.83 6.98
C SER A 56 19.49 -15.63 7.03
N GLN A 57 20.62 -14.99 7.37
CA GLN A 57 21.92 -15.65 7.46
C GLN A 57 22.01 -16.67 8.60
N ILE A 58 21.44 -16.39 9.79
CA ILE A 58 21.57 -17.25 10.96
C ILE A 58 20.47 -18.31 11.06
N ALA A 59 19.28 -18.06 10.49
CA ALA A 59 18.12 -18.92 10.64
C ALA A 59 17.45 -19.34 9.31
N GLY A 60 18.06 -18.95 8.17
CA GLY A 60 17.55 -19.27 6.84
C GLY A 60 16.45 -18.32 6.35
N GLU A 61 16.12 -18.42 5.05
CA GLU A 61 15.08 -17.60 4.41
C GLU A 61 13.69 -17.81 5.00
N ASP A 62 13.37 -19.02 5.44
CA ASP A 62 12.11 -19.36 6.12
C ASP A 62 11.85 -18.50 7.37
N ALA A 63 12.91 -18.05 8.05
CA ALA A 63 12.77 -17.16 9.20
C ALA A 63 12.25 -15.77 8.78
N VAL A 64 12.66 -15.27 7.62
CA VAL A 64 12.15 -14.00 7.05
C VAL A 64 10.69 -14.16 6.63
N VAL A 65 10.34 -15.26 5.95
CA VAL A 65 8.95 -15.60 5.61
C VAL A 65 8.07 -15.66 6.86
N SER A 66 8.58 -16.32 7.90
CA SER A 66 7.87 -16.44 9.19
C SER A 66 7.64 -15.08 9.87
N PHE A 67 8.65 -14.21 9.84
CA PHE A 67 8.56 -12.84 10.33
C PHE A 67 7.53 -12.03 9.54
N ALA A 68 7.57 -12.09 8.20
CA ALA A 68 6.62 -11.41 7.32
C ALA A 68 5.19 -11.88 7.61
N ALA A 69 4.97 -13.18 7.75
CA ALA A 69 3.67 -13.76 8.11
C ALA A 69 3.19 -13.27 9.49
N ALA A 70 4.07 -13.19 10.49
CA ALA A 70 3.73 -12.65 11.80
C ALA A 70 3.30 -11.19 11.72
N ARG A 71 4.01 -10.37 10.95
CA ARG A 71 3.64 -8.97 10.67
C ARG A 71 2.28 -8.88 9.96
N GLY A 72 2.02 -9.73 8.97
CA GLY A 72 0.73 -9.79 8.29
C GLY A 72 -0.43 -10.07 9.25
N ARG A 73 -0.26 -11.01 10.19
CA ARG A 73 -1.25 -11.29 11.26
C ARG A 73 -1.45 -10.10 12.21
N GLU A 74 -0.41 -9.33 12.45
CA GLU A 74 -0.52 -8.13 13.28
C GLU A 74 -1.32 -7.04 12.59
N LEU A 75 -1.09 -6.81 11.29
CA LEU A 75 -1.91 -5.90 10.46
C LEU A 75 -3.38 -6.33 10.45
N GLU A 76 -3.64 -7.62 10.28
CA GLU A 76 -4.99 -8.17 10.33
C GLU A 76 -5.67 -7.90 11.68
N ARG A 77 -5.03 -8.20 12.81
CA ARG A 77 -5.57 -7.89 14.14
C ARG A 77 -5.83 -6.38 14.34
N ARG A 78 -4.95 -5.54 13.82
CA ARG A 78 -5.05 -4.09 13.96
C ARG A 78 -6.28 -3.52 13.26
N TYR A 79 -6.61 -4.04 12.07
CA TYR A 79 -7.68 -3.50 11.23
C TYR A 79 -8.99 -4.31 11.27
N SER A 80 -8.99 -5.52 11.83
CA SER A 80 -10.17 -6.39 11.85
C SER A 80 -11.40 -5.72 12.44
N GLY A 81 -11.28 -5.04 13.60
CA GLY A 81 -12.40 -4.39 14.27
C GLY A 81 -13.08 -3.33 13.41
N VAL A 82 -12.31 -2.48 12.72
CA VAL A 82 -12.84 -1.44 11.84
C VAL A 82 -13.48 -2.06 10.59
N VAL A 83 -12.83 -3.04 9.98
CA VAL A 83 -13.30 -3.69 8.75
C VAL A 83 -14.55 -4.53 9.02
N GLU A 84 -14.62 -5.25 10.13
CA GLU A 84 -15.78 -6.08 10.47
C GLU A 84 -17.01 -5.24 10.84
N SER A 85 -16.83 -4.04 11.40
CA SER A 85 -17.90 -3.14 11.80
C SER A 85 -18.81 -2.68 10.66
N VAL A 86 -18.32 -2.70 9.42
CA VAL A 86 -19.07 -2.30 8.22
C VAL A 86 -19.78 -3.45 7.51
N GLY A 87 -19.78 -4.65 8.11
CA GLY A 87 -20.47 -5.82 7.59
C GLY A 87 -19.62 -6.69 6.65
N LYS A 88 -20.26 -7.34 5.66
CA LYS A 88 -19.59 -8.33 4.79
C LYS A 88 -19.35 -7.83 3.37
N ASP A 89 -19.84 -6.64 3.01
CA ASP A 89 -19.65 -6.07 1.68
C ASP A 89 -18.16 -5.76 1.44
N PRO A 90 -17.50 -6.39 0.44
CA PRO A 90 -16.08 -6.18 0.18
C PRO A 90 -15.73 -4.73 -0.14
N ALA A 91 -16.61 -4.00 -0.81
CA ALA A 91 -16.38 -2.60 -1.15
C ALA A 91 -16.43 -1.69 0.09
N ALA A 92 -17.39 -1.92 1.00
CA ALA A 92 -17.43 -1.21 2.28
C ALA A 92 -16.21 -1.54 3.15
N ARG A 93 -15.79 -2.82 3.20
CA ARG A 93 -14.59 -3.26 3.91
C ARG A 93 -13.33 -2.61 3.34
N ALA A 94 -13.21 -2.54 2.02
CA ALA A 94 -12.06 -1.89 1.37
C ALA A 94 -11.98 -0.39 1.70
N ARG A 95 -13.11 0.31 1.74
CA ARG A 95 -13.17 1.73 2.16
C ARG A 95 -12.75 1.90 3.62
N ALA A 96 -13.30 1.10 4.52
CA ALA A 96 -12.94 1.14 5.95
C ALA A 96 -11.44 0.82 6.17
N LEU A 97 -10.91 -0.16 5.44
CA LEU A 97 -9.48 -0.48 5.48
C LEU A 97 -8.62 0.66 4.94
N ALA A 98 -9.02 1.31 3.83
CA ALA A 98 -8.29 2.44 3.27
C ALA A 98 -8.24 3.63 4.24
N ASP A 99 -9.35 3.95 4.90
CA ASP A 99 -9.41 5.02 5.89
C ASP A 99 -8.48 4.73 7.09
N ALA A 100 -8.50 3.51 7.60
CA ALA A 100 -7.63 3.08 8.69
C ALA A 100 -6.14 3.09 8.29
N LEU A 101 -5.81 2.58 7.11
CA LEU A 101 -4.46 2.64 6.55
C LEU A 101 -3.99 4.08 6.36
N SER A 102 -4.87 4.99 5.91
CA SER A 102 -4.53 6.41 5.72
C SER A 102 -4.26 7.09 7.06
N ALA A 103 -5.00 6.76 8.12
CA ALA A 103 -4.72 7.24 9.47
C ALA A 103 -3.34 6.78 9.97
N ASP A 104 -2.87 5.62 9.53
CA ASP A 104 -1.54 5.06 9.82
C ASP A 104 -0.45 5.49 8.82
N GLY A 105 -0.75 6.45 7.94
CA GLY A 105 0.23 7.07 7.05
C GLY A 105 0.46 6.37 5.70
N TYR A 106 -0.36 5.38 5.32
CA TYR A 106 -0.23 4.70 4.02
C TYR A 106 -0.75 5.51 2.83
N ALA A 107 -1.43 6.63 3.05
CA ALA A 107 -2.09 7.43 2.02
C ALA A 107 -2.94 6.53 1.09
N ALA A 108 -3.82 5.74 1.70
CA ALA A 108 -4.62 4.74 1.01
C ALA A 108 -5.92 5.35 0.45
N THR A 109 -6.33 4.86 -0.71
CA THR A 109 -7.58 5.24 -1.39
C THR A 109 -8.19 4.03 -2.06
N VAL A 110 -9.50 4.07 -2.29
CA VAL A 110 -10.24 3.00 -2.99
C VAL A 110 -10.76 3.53 -4.32
N ARG A 111 -10.69 2.69 -5.34
CA ARG A 111 -11.31 2.90 -6.66
C ARG A 111 -12.21 1.72 -7.00
N GLU A 112 -13.41 2.01 -7.42
CA GLU A 112 -14.29 1.02 -8.00
C GLU A 112 -14.01 0.93 -9.52
N ILE A 113 -13.86 -0.30 -10.04
CA ILE A 113 -13.55 -0.56 -11.44
C ILE A 113 -14.65 -1.40 -12.05
N GLY A 114 -15.15 -0.98 -13.22
CA GLY A 114 -16.06 -1.73 -14.06
C GLY A 114 -17.51 -1.31 -13.94
N ASP A 115 -18.24 -1.46 -15.05
CA ASP A 115 -19.68 -1.27 -15.15
C ASP A 115 -20.37 -2.61 -14.79
N GLY A 116 -20.49 -2.91 -13.49
CA GLY A 116 -21.31 -4.03 -13.02
C GLY A 116 -20.58 -5.30 -12.55
N THR A 117 -19.26 -5.38 -12.64
CA THR A 117 -18.45 -6.39 -11.93
C THR A 117 -17.70 -5.67 -10.82
N PHE A 118 -17.96 -6.03 -9.57
CA PHE A 118 -17.38 -5.37 -8.40
C PHE A 118 -15.91 -5.74 -8.24
N ALA A 119 -15.03 -5.10 -9.01
CA ALA A 119 -13.63 -5.09 -8.71
C ALA A 119 -13.30 -3.81 -7.96
N VAL A 120 -12.71 -3.93 -6.78
CA VAL A 120 -12.26 -2.81 -5.97
C VAL A 120 -10.74 -2.76 -6.01
N GLN A 121 -10.18 -1.59 -6.32
CA GLN A 121 -8.74 -1.33 -6.17
C GLN A 121 -8.48 -0.56 -4.90
N LEU A 122 -7.67 -1.12 -4.02
CA LEU A 122 -7.04 -0.43 -2.91
C LEU A 122 -5.67 0.07 -3.37
N CYS A 123 -5.48 1.37 -3.36
CA CYS A 123 -4.26 2.06 -3.76
C CYS A 123 -3.59 2.67 -2.53
N GLN A 124 -2.29 2.43 -2.32
CA GLN A 124 -1.50 3.00 -1.23
C GLN A 124 -0.40 3.90 -1.82
N GLY A 125 -0.49 5.21 -1.60
CA GLY A 125 0.47 6.20 -2.10
C GLY A 125 1.77 6.29 -1.28
N HIS A 126 1.79 5.69 -0.08
CA HIS A 126 2.95 5.58 0.79
C HIS A 126 3.01 4.19 1.42
N CYS A 127 4.22 3.69 1.63
CA CYS A 127 4.48 2.44 2.35
C CYS A 127 5.60 2.68 3.38
N PRO A 128 5.31 2.56 4.69
CA PRO A 128 6.29 2.81 5.75
C PRO A 128 7.51 1.87 5.70
N VAL A 129 7.36 0.72 5.07
CA VAL A 129 8.42 -0.31 4.97
C VAL A 129 8.96 -0.47 3.54
N ARG A 130 8.71 0.50 2.65
CA ARG A 130 9.06 0.44 1.24
C ARG A 130 10.49 -0.03 0.97
N GLU A 131 11.47 0.59 1.63
CA GLU A 131 12.90 0.31 1.43
C GLU A 131 13.25 -1.12 1.85
N VAL A 132 12.66 -1.58 2.94
CA VAL A 132 12.83 -2.95 3.45
C VAL A 132 12.15 -3.95 2.53
N ALA A 133 10.92 -3.66 2.12
CA ALA A 133 10.13 -4.51 1.21
C ALA A 133 10.74 -4.62 -0.18
N GLY A 134 11.53 -3.63 -0.63
CA GLY A 134 12.31 -3.70 -1.87
C GLY A 134 13.40 -4.77 -1.85
N LYS A 135 13.82 -5.22 -0.67
CA LYS A 135 14.78 -6.32 -0.48
C LYS A 135 14.11 -7.62 -0.04
N PHE A 136 12.98 -7.52 0.62
CA PHE A 136 12.23 -8.64 1.23
C PHE A 136 10.77 -8.58 0.78
N ASN A 137 10.50 -9.12 -0.42
CA ASN A 137 9.16 -9.08 -1.04
C ASN A 137 8.11 -9.85 -0.21
N GLU A 138 8.54 -10.76 0.65
CA GLU A 138 7.70 -11.53 1.59
C GLU A 138 6.84 -10.61 2.47
N LEU A 139 7.30 -9.38 2.74
CA LEU A 139 6.53 -8.37 3.47
C LEU A 139 5.31 -7.90 2.67
N CYS A 140 5.47 -7.72 1.35
CA CYS A 140 4.38 -7.36 0.45
C CYS A 140 3.38 -8.50 0.28
N ASP A 141 3.87 -9.74 0.17
CA ASP A 141 3.04 -10.93 0.03
C ASP A 141 2.20 -11.18 1.29
N ALA A 142 2.82 -11.05 2.46
CA ALA A 142 2.14 -11.19 3.74
C ALA A 142 1.08 -10.10 3.98
N GLU A 143 1.34 -8.85 3.55
CA GLU A 143 0.35 -7.76 3.58
C GLU A 143 -0.81 -8.05 2.64
N THR A 144 -0.54 -8.53 1.42
CA THR A 144 -1.58 -8.90 0.45
C THR A 144 -2.47 -10.02 0.98
N ALA A 145 -1.87 -11.05 1.60
CA ALA A 145 -2.60 -12.13 2.24
C ALA A 145 -3.47 -11.64 3.42
N ALA A 146 -2.98 -10.68 4.21
CA ALA A 146 -3.74 -10.06 5.29
C ALA A 146 -4.95 -9.27 4.73
N PHE A 147 -4.76 -8.51 3.65
CA PHE A 147 -5.86 -7.79 3.01
C PHE A 147 -6.92 -8.74 2.43
N SER A 148 -6.51 -9.87 1.85
CA SER A 148 -7.45 -10.90 1.38
C SER A 148 -8.35 -11.41 2.51
N ARG A 149 -7.77 -11.69 3.69
CA ARG A 149 -8.53 -12.12 4.87
C ARG A 149 -9.44 -11.03 5.42
N LEU A 150 -8.95 -9.79 5.51
CA LEU A 150 -9.74 -8.65 5.98
C LEU A 150 -10.93 -8.35 5.07
N LEU A 151 -10.71 -8.35 3.76
CA LEU A 151 -11.77 -8.08 2.78
C LEU A 151 -12.75 -9.26 2.64
N GLY A 152 -12.31 -10.49 2.93
CA GLY A 152 -13.08 -11.72 2.79
C GLY A 152 -13.19 -12.20 1.34
N VAL A 153 -12.34 -11.69 0.44
CA VAL A 153 -12.27 -12.03 -0.98
C VAL A 153 -10.83 -12.19 -1.42
N PRO A 154 -10.54 -12.96 -2.48
CA PRO A 154 -9.20 -13.04 -3.04
C PRO A 154 -8.68 -11.65 -3.45
N VAL A 155 -7.42 -11.41 -3.19
CA VAL A 155 -6.76 -10.13 -3.48
C VAL A 155 -5.47 -10.38 -4.24
N GLN A 156 -5.28 -9.67 -5.34
CA GLN A 156 -4.07 -9.70 -6.14
C GLN A 156 -3.33 -8.36 -6.07
N ARG A 157 -2.02 -8.42 -5.86
CA ARG A 157 -1.14 -7.25 -5.94
C ARG A 157 -0.75 -7.02 -7.39
N LEU A 158 -1.09 -5.85 -7.95
CA LEU A 158 -0.81 -5.48 -9.33
C LEU A 158 0.47 -4.66 -9.47
N ALA A 159 0.79 -3.84 -8.46
CA ALA A 159 1.94 -2.96 -8.46
C ALA A 159 2.41 -2.69 -7.03
N THR A 160 3.70 -2.42 -6.83
CA THR A 160 4.26 -2.07 -5.52
C THR A 160 5.19 -0.86 -5.60
N LEU A 161 5.12 -0.01 -4.56
CA LEU A 161 6.10 1.05 -4.33
C LEU A 161 7.52 0.48 -4.15
N ALA A 162 7.63 -0.70 -3.55
CA ALA A 162 8.88 -1.44 -3.37
C ALA A 162 9.50 -1.88 -4.71
N GLY A 163 8.67 -2.21 -5.70
CA GLY A 163 9.08 -2.56 -7.07
C GLY A 163 9.33 -1.35 -7.98
N GLY A 164 9.27 -0.12 -7.45
CA GLY A 164 9.57 1.09 -8.20
C GLY A 164 8.35 1.83 -8.77
N GLU A 165 7.15 1.29 -8.58
CA GLU A 165 5.92 1.97 -9.00
C GLU A 165 5.59 3.16 -8.08
N HIS A 166 4.75 4.09 -8.55
CA HIS A 166 4.35 5.28 -7.78
C HIS A 166 3.29 5.00 -6.72
N VAL A 167 2.63 3.85 -6.80
CA VAL A 167 1.54 3.45 -5.91
C VAL A 167 1.50 1.93 -5.79
N CYS A 168 1.29 1.41 -4.58
CA CYS A 168 0.89 0.01 -4.41
C CYS A 168 -0.57 -0.13 -4.83
N THR A 169 -0.84 -1.04 -5.74
CA THR A 169 -2.20 -1.32 -6.21
C THR A 169 -2.56 -2.76 -5.91
N THR A 170 -3.64 -2.94 -5.19
CA THR A 170 -4.19 -4.25 -4.85
C THR A 170 -5.61 -4.30 -5.39
N ARG A 171 -5.97 -5.38 -6.10
CA ARG A 171 -7.30 -5.60 -6.68
C ARG A 171 -7.98 -6.78 -6.00
N SER A 172 -9.22 -6.59 -5.58
CA SER A 172 -10.12 -7.70 -5.20
C SER A 172 -11.02 -8.06 -6.37
N GLU A 173 -11.24 -9.34 -6.55
CA GLU A 173 -12.21 -9.91 -7.50
C GLU A 173 -13.25 -10.69 -6.69
N GLU A 174 -14.55 -10.51 -7.02
CA GLU A 174 -15.59 -11.42 -6.57
C GLU A 174 -15.56 -12.71 -7.37
#